data_4dc4cbfdf1af4b4c5cda9baf63e01a59
#
_entry.id   4dc4cbfdf1af4b4c5cda9baf63e01a59
#
_cell.length_a   1.000
_cell.length_b   1.000
_cell.length_c   1.000
_cell.angle_alpha   90.00
_cell.angle_beta   90.00
_cell.angle_gamma   90.00
#
_symmetry.space_group_name_H-M   'P 1'
#
loop_
_entity.id
_entity.type
_entity.pdbx_description
1 polymer ?
#
loop_
_entity_poly.entity_id
_entity_poly.type
_entity_poly.pdbx_seq_one_letter_code
_entity_poly.pdbx_strand_id
1 'polypeptide(L)'
;MMNKEKNFVSAVVYVHNAGKRIERFLGTILSVLEKNFEHSEVICVNDCSTDDSADVIKRVSRGASTASISIVNLSYFHGVEVAMNAGMDLAIGDFVFEFDKTILDFDKDIIMKIYRRSLEGYDIVSASPDKKQKLSSRMFYYVFDKFADFKYKMTTESFRILSRRVINRISSMNKTVPYRKVVYASCGLQSDNIRYDIVKIS
;
A
#
# COMPACT_ATOMS: atom_id res chain seq x y z
N MET A 1 22.78 -14.35 -11.87
CA MET A 1 21.51 -13.59 -11.91
C MET A 1 20.69 -14.04 -10.73
N MET A 2 20.19 -13.14 -9.89
CA MET A 2 19.21 -13.51 -8.85
C MET A 2 17.93 -13.93 -9.58
N ASN A 3 17.38 -15.13 -9.26
CA ASN A 3 16.08 -15.54 -9.74
C ASN A 3 15.03 -14.57 -9.25
N LYS A 4 14.23 -14.01 -10.14
CA LYS A 4 13.10 -13.15 -9.77
C LYS A 4 11.96 -14.00 -9.20
N GLU A 5 11.16 -13.38 -8.36
CA GLU A 5 9.93 -13.97 -7.82
C GLU A 5 8.90 -14.13 -8.95
N LYS A 6 8.22 -15.28 -8.97
CA LYS A 6 7.24 -15.63 -10.02
C LYS A 6 5.83 -15.15 -9.70
N ASN A 7 5.55 -14.84 -8.42
CA ASN A 7 4.27 -14.28 -8.04
C ASN A 7 4.03 -12.95 -8.74
N PHE A 8 2.84 -12.77 -9.28
CA PHE A 8 2.41 -11.48 -9.79
C PHE A 8 2.14 -10.53 -8.62
N VAL A 9 2.70 -9.32 -8.66
CA VAL A 9 2.46 -8.33 -7.62
C VAL A 9 1.86 -7.05 -8.18
N SER A 10 0.87 -6.51 -7.46
CA SER A 10 0.30 -5.19 -7.73
C SER A 10 0.77 -4.20 -6.67
N ALA A 11 1.02 -2.95 -7.05
CA ALA A 11 1.22 -1.84 -6.13
C ALA A 11 0.14 -0.78 -6.37
N VAL A 12 -0.76 -0.61 -5.40
CA VAL A 12 -1.80 0.43 -5.44
C VAL A 12 -1.30 1.65 -4.69
N VAL A 13 -1.28 2.80 -5.36
CA VAL A 13 -0.71 4.04 -4.85
C VAL A 13 -1.77 5.14 -4.85
N TYR A 14 -2.09 5.66 -3.67
CA TYR A 14 -2.94 6.84 -3.53
C TYR A 14 -2.20 8.10 -3.93
N VAL A 15 -2.81 8.90 -4.80
CA VAL A 15 -2.26 10.16 -5.30
C VAL A 15 -3.27 11.29 -5.15
N HIS A 16 -2.90 12.32 -4.39
CA HIS A 16 -3.61 13.60 -4.33
C HIS A 16 -2.61 14.72 -4.14
N ASN A 17 -2.50 15.61 -5.13
CA ASN A 17 -1.56 16.74 -5.14
C ASN A 17 -0.13 16.33 -4.75
N ALA A 18 0.43 15.39 -5.49
CA ALA A 18 1.71 14.76 -5.21
C ALA A 18 2.80 15.06 -6.26
N GLY A 19 2.57 15.99 -7.21
CA GLY A 19 3.44 16.25 -8.36
C GLY A 19 4.92 16.38 -8.03
N LYS A 20 5.26 17.08 -6.94
CA LYS A 20 6.65 17.27 -6.50
C LYS A 20 7.35 15.99 -5.99
N ARG A 21 6.63 14.96 -5.59
CA ARG A 21 7.19 13.77 -4.92
C ARG A 21 6.88 12.45 -5.63
N ILE A 22 5.85 12.42 -6.48
CA ILE A 22 5.35 11.19 -7.10
C ILE A 22 6.36 10.54 -8.03
N GLU A 23 7.16 11.32 -8.76
CA GLU A 23 8.19 10.79 -9.66
C GLU A 23 9.24 9.97 -8.91
N ARG A 24 9.79 10.54 -7.84
CA ARG A 24 10.78 9.86 -7.00
C ARG A 24 10.17 8.62 -6.31
N PHE A 25 8.93 8.77 -5.84
CA PHE A 25 8.22 7.68 -5.20
C PHE A 25 8.04 6.50 -6.16
N LEU A 26 7.46 6.74 -7.33
CA LEU A 26 7.26 5.71 -8.35
C LEU A 26 8.58 5.12 -8.84
N GLY A 27 9.61 5.93 -9.06
CA GLY A 27 10.93 5.44 -9.44
C GLY A 27 11.51 4.46 -8.42
N THR A 28 11.30 4.71 -7.12
CA THR A 28 11.73 3.81 -6.06
C THR A 28 10.91 2.50 -6.08
N ILE A 29 9.57 2.58 -6.16
CA ILE A 29 8.72 1.39 -6.21
C ILE A 29 9.04 0.54 -7.44
N LEU A 30 9.09 1.15 -8.63
CA LEU A 30 9.43 0.46 -9.87
C LEU A 30 10.79 -0.22 -9.80
N SER A 31 11.81 0.45 -9.26
CA SER A 31 13.15 -0.13 -9.10
C SER A 31 13.15 -1.42 -8.26
N VAL A 32 12.29 -1.49 -7.23
CA VAL A 32 12.15 -2.69 -6.40
C VAL A 32 11.36 -3.77 -7.14
N LEU A 33 10.24 -3.41 -7.74
CA LEU A 33 9.37 -4.37 -8.43
C LEU A 33 10.09 -5.00 -9.63
N GLU A 34 10.66 -4.20 -10.52
CA GLU A 34 11.35 -4.67 -11.71
C GLU A 34 12.60 -5.49 -11.41
N LYS A 35 13.29 -5.19 -10.31
CA LYS A 35 14.45 -5.96 -9.88
C LYS A 35 14.09 -7.33 -9.34
N ASN A 36 12.98 -7.44 -8.62
CA ASN A 36 12.69 -8.62 -7.80
C ASN A 36 11.58 -9.52 -8.35
N PHE A 37 10.69 -9.03 -9.22
CA PHE A 37 9.54 -9.79 -9.74
C PHE A 37 9.60 -9.95 -11.25
N GLU A 38 9.13 -11.10 -11.75
CA GLU A 38 9.00 -11.34 -13.18
C GLU A 38 7.84 -10.51 -13.77
N HIS A 39 6.75 -10.40 -13.01
CA HIS A 39 5.55 -9.69 -13.40
C HIS A 39 5.07 -8.77 -12.30
N SER A 40 4.80 -7.52 -12.64
CA SER A 40 4.29 -6.54 -11.69
C SER A 40 3.48 -5.45 -12.38
N GLU A 41 2.56 -4.83 -11.62
CA GLU A 41 1.82 -3.66 -12.04
C GLU A 41 1.81 -2.59 -10.94
N VAL A 42 1.65 -1.34 -11.36
CA VAL A 42 1.43 -0.20 -10.46
C VAL A 42 0.12 0.49 -10.88
N ILE A 43 -0.80 0.63 -9.92
CA ILE A 43 -2.08 1.30 -10.12
C ILE A 43 -2.07 2.59 -9.31
N CYS A 44 -1.93 3.72 -9.98
CA CYS A 44 -1.98 5.04 -9.37
C CYS A 44 -3.43 5.52 -9.34
N VAL A 45 -4.00 5.69 -8.15
CA VAL A 45 -5.36 6.24 -8.00
C VAL A 45 -5.24 7.74 -7.75
N ASN A 46 -5.48 8.52 -8.79
CA ASN A 46 -5.46 9.97 -8.76
C ASN A 46 -6.81 10.50 -8.26
N ASP A 47 -6.85 10.88 -6.99
CA ASP A 47 -8.04 11.37 -6.30
C ASP A 47 -8.21 12.88 -6.55
N CYS A 48 -8.62 13.22 -7.77
CA CYS A 48 -8.92 14.60 -8.19
C CYS A 48 -7.78 15.59 -7.89
N SER A 49 -6.53 15.25 -8.26
CA SER A 49 -5.41 16.20 -8.13
C SER A 49 -5.60 17.41 -9.05
N THR A 50 -5.26 18.57 -8.54
CA THR A 50 -5.29 19.86 -9.26
C THR A 50 -3.91 20.33 -9.73
N ASP A 51 -2.85 19.59 -9.33
CA ASP A 51 -1.46 19.80 -9.74
C ASP A 51 -1.07 18.89 -10.94
N ASP A 52 0.19 18.87 -11.29
CA ASP A 52 0.75 18.08 -12.40
C ASP A 52 0.94 16.57 -12.08
N SER A 53 0.38 16.06 -10.97
CA SER A 53 0.53 14.66 -10.55
C SER A 53 0.24 13.66 -11.67
N ALA A 54 -0.89 13.82 -12.38
CA ALA A 54 -1.30 12.90 -13.44
C ALA A 54 -0.31 12.90 -14.62
N ASP A 55 0.21 14.05 -14.99
CA ASP A 55 1.14 14.17 -16.11
C ASP A 55 2.54 13.64 -15.73
N VAL A 56 2.95 13.82 -14.49
CA VAL A 56 4.18 13.20 -13.96
C VAL A 56 4.06 11.67 -14.00
N ILE A 57 2.94 11.08 -13.58
CA ILE A 57 2.73 9.62 -13.63
C ILE A 57 2.79 9.13 -15.08
N LYS A 58 2.12 9.81 -16.03
CA LYS A 58 2.18 9.47 -17.47
C LYS A 58 3.61 9.52 -18.01
N ARG A 59 4.41 10.49 -17.56
CA ARG A 59 5.83 10.59 -17.95
C ARG A 59 6.63 9.41 -17.42
N VAL A 60 6.47 9.06 -16.14
CA VAL A 60 7.13 7.91 -15.53
C VAL A 60 6.73 6.61 -16.21
N SER A 61 5.44 6.44 -16.56
CA SER A 61 4.94 5.22 -17.19
C SER A 61 5.59 4.91 -18.55
N ARG A 62 5.99 5.94 -19.30
CA ARG A 62 6.70 5.77 -20.58
C ARG A 62 8.13 5.23 -20.41
N GLY A 63 8.71 5.41 -19.23
CA GLY A 63 10.06 4.94 -18.91
C GLY A 63 10.11 3.59 -18.20
N ALA A 64 8.97 3.03 -17.79
CA ALA A 64 8.89 1.73 -17.14
C ALA A 64 9.26 0.61 -18.14
N SER A 65 10.07 -0.37 -17.69
CA SER A 65 10.61 -1.40 -18.58
C SER A 65 9.80 -2.69 -18.56
N THR A 66 9.39 -3.16 -17.40
CA THR A 66 8.68 -4.45 -17.23
C THR A 66 7.38 -4.34 -16.43
N ALA A 67 7.27 -3.33 -15.56
CA ALA A 67 6.03 -3.09 -14.80
C ALA A 67 5.04 -2.28 -15.65
N SER A 68 3.77 -2.69 -15.66
CA SER A 68 2.70 -1.86 -16.23
C SER A 68 2.27 -0.79 -15.23
N ILE A 69 2.02 0.44 -15.71
CA ILE A 69 1.51 1.52 -14.88
C ILE A 69 0.16 1.98 -15.41
N SER A 70 -0.85 1.92 -14.56
CA SER A 70 -2.21 2.40 -14.83
C SER A 70 -2.53 3.61 -13.97
N ILE A 71 -3.36 4.52 -14.50
CA ILE A 71 -3.89 5.67 -13.76
C ILE A 71 -5.40 5.57 -13.71
N VAL A 72 -5.95 5.57 -12.51
CA VAL A 72 -7.39 5.70 -12.25
C VAL A 72 -7.64 7.14 -11.84
N ASN A 73 -8.33 7.90 -12.67
CA ASN A 73 -8.67 9.29 -12.35
C ASN A 73 -10.09 9.34 -11.77
N LEU A 74 -10.21 9.79 -10.52
CA LEU A 74 -11.50 10.04 -9.90
C LEU A 74 -11.97 11.47 -10.26
N SER A 75 -13.26 11.61 -10.57
CA SER A 75 -13.84 12.86 -11.07
C SER A 75 -13.95 13.96 -10.01
N TYR A 76 -13.99 13.59 -8.73
CA TYR A 76 -13.97 14.51 -7.57
C TYR A 76 -13.22 13.88 -6.41
N PHE A 77 -12.91 14.67 -5.39
CA PHE A 77 -12.18 14.21 -4.22
C PHE A 77 -13.02 13.27 -3.34
N HIS A 78 -12.53 12.06 -3.11
CA HIS A 78 -13.22 11.01 -2.33
C HIS A 78 -12.50 10.69 -1.02
N GLY A 79 -11.23 11.03 -0.90
CA GLY A 79 -10.37 10.62 0.20
C GLY A 79 -9.74 9.25 0.02
N VAL A 80 -8.71 8.98 0.81
CA VAL A 80 -7.82 7.81 0.65
C VAL A 80 -8.55 6.47 0.72
N GLU A 81 -9.56 6.33 1.57
CA GLU A 81 -10.25 5.04 1.76
C GLU A 81 -11.02 4.62 0.51
N VAL A 82 -11.82 5.52 -0.07
CA VAL A 82 -12.61 5.23 -1.28
C VAL A 82 -11.70 5.08 -2.49
N ALA A 83 -10.73 5.98 -2.64
CA ALA A 83 -9.78 5.93 -3.75
C ALA A 83 -8.99 4.61 -3.77
N MET A 84 -8.48 4.19 -2.61
CA MET A 84 -7.73 2.92 -2.52
C MET A 84 -8.60 1.70 -2.79
N ASN A 85 -9.87 1.70 -2.37
CA ASN A 85 -10.80 0.62 -2.72
C ASN A 85 -10.92 0.47 -4.24
N ALA A 86 -11.06 1.58 -4.98
CA ALA A 86 -11.13 1.54 -6.45
C ALA A 86 -9.85 0.96 -7.08
N GLY A 87 -8.68 1.27 -6.52
CA GLY A 87 -7.42 0.69 -6.97
C GLY A 87 -7.28 -0.80 -6.63
N MET A 88 -7.74 -1.20 -5.45
CA MET A 88 -7.72 -2.59 -5.01
C MET A 88 -8.62 -3.49 -5.84
N ASP A 89 -9.78 -3.00 -6.28
CA ASP A 89 -10.72 -3.73 -7.13
C ASP A 89 -10.13 -4.02 -8.53
N LEU A 90 -9.18 -3.20 -8.98
CA LEU A 90 -8.49 -3.37 -10.26
C LEU A 90 -7.21 -4.22 -10.15
N ALA A 91 -6.66 -4.38 -8.96
CA ALA A 91 -5.42 -5.10 -8.74
C ALA A 91 -5.58 -6.61 -8.99
N ILE A 92 -4.75 -7.20 -9.85
CA ILE A 92 -4.82 -8.61 -10.24
C ILE A 92 -3.71 -9.49 -9.63
N GLY A 93 -2.72 -8.89 -8.97
CA GLY A 93 -1.59 -9.62 -8.39
C GLY A 93 -1.96 -10.63 -7.32
N ASP A 94 -1.14 -11.66 -7.14
CA ASP A 94 -1.24 -12.62 -6.04
C ASP A 94 -1.04 -11.95 -4.68
N PHE A 95 -0.23 -10.90 -4.68
CA PHE A 95 -0.02 -10.00 -3.55
C PHE A 95 -0.20 -8.55 -3.99
N VAL A 96 -0.75 -7.73 -3.12
CA VAL A 96 -0.99 -6.31 -3.39
C VAL A 96 -0.36 -5.44 -2.32
N PHE A 97 0.57 -4.60 -2.73
CA PHE A 97 1.09 -3.52 -1.88
C PHE A 97 0.12 -2.35 -1.89
N GLU A 98 -0.23 -1.83 -0.73
CA GLU A 98 -1.02 -0.61 -0.55
C GLU A 98 -0.15 0.52 -0.03
N PHE A 99 -0.09 1.62 -0.77
CA PHE A 99 0.60 2.84 -0.38
C PHE A 99 -0.41 3.99 -0.21
N ASP A 100 -0.81 4.25 1.03
CA ASP A 100 -1.76 5.32 1.37
C ASP A 100 -1.15 6.73 1.22
N LYS A 101 0.16 6.83 0.99
CA LYS A 101 0.91 8.09 0.87
C LYS A 101 2.10 7.92 -0.07
N THR A 102 2.46 8.99 -0.76
CA THR A 102 3.65 9.06 -1.62
C THR A 102 4.86 9.63 -0.87
N ILE A 103 5.12 9.13 0.35
CA ILE A 103 6.22 9.57 1.21
C ILE A 103 7.22 8.43 1.33
N LEU A 104 8.48 8.71 0.99
CA LEU A 104 9.60 7.78 1.16
C LEU A 104 10.31 8.10 2.48
N ASP A 105 9.82 7.59 3.58
CA ASP A 105 10.45 7.68 4.91
C ASP A 105 11.05 6.34 5.38
N PHE A 106 11.16 5.39 4.46
CA PHE A 106 11.65 4.03 4.70
C PHE A 106 12.74 3.63 3.69
N ASP A 107 13.57 2.69 4.08
CA ASP A 107 14.49 2.03 3.15
C ASP A 107 13.70 1.14 2.19
N LYS A 108 14.01 1.19 0.89
CA LYS A 108 13.34 0.40 -0.15
C LYS A 108 13.37 -1.11 0.12
N ASP A 109 14.36 -1.61 0.86
CA ASP A 109 14.48 -3.03 1.22
C ASP A 109 13.33 -3.50 2.13
N ILE A 110 12.63 -2.58 2.82
CA ILE A 110 11.44 -2.89 3.63
C ILE A 110 10.31 -3.47 2.77
N ILE A 111 10.20 -3.06 1.51
CA ILE A 111 9.19 -3.59 0.57
C ILE A 111 9.39 -5.11 0.41
N MET A 112 10.63 -5.54 0.20
CA MET A 112 10.91 -6.97 0.07
C MET A 112 10.87 -7.71 1.41
N LYS A 113 11.13 -7.03 2.54
CA LYS A 113 10.99 -7.64 3.88
C LYS A 113 9.54 -8.01 4.17
N ILE A 114 8.57 -7.10 3.91
CA ILE A 114 7.16 -7.40 4.13
C ILE A 114 6.64 -8.46 3.15
N TYR A 115 7.11 -8.46 1.90
CA TYR A 115 6.79 -9.51 0.93
C TYR A 115 7.26 -10.89 1.41
N ARG A 116 8.53 -11.03 1.81
CA ARG A 116 9.05 -12.30 2.32
C ARG A 116 8.29 -12.76 3.57
N ARG A 117 7.94 -11.83 4.44
CA ARG A 117 7.13 -12.14 5.62
C ARG A 117 5.74 -12.65 5.26
N SER A 118 5.12 -12.13 4.20
CA SER A 118 3.83 -12.63 3.71
C SER A 118 3.92 -14.07 3.19
N LEU A 119 5.05 -14.47 2.61
CA LEU A 119 5.29 -15.86 2.17
C LEU A 119 5.39 -16.86 3.34
N GLU A 120 5.63 -16.39 4.57
CA GLU A 120 5.66 -17.22 5.77
C GLU A 120 4.26 -17.54 6.33
N GLY A 121 3.20 -17.19 5.58
CA GLY A 121 1.80 -17.49 5.94
C GLY A 121 1.02 -16.33 6.54
N TYR A 122 1.60 -15.12 6.52
CA TYR A 122 0.89 -13.91 6.94
C TYR A 122 0.16 -13.28 5.76
N ASP A 123 -1.15 -13.12 5.89
CA ASP A 123 -2.01 -12.57 4.84
C ASP A 123 -1.92 -11.05 4.73
N ILE A 124 -1.61 -10.39 5.85
CA ILE A 124 -1.51 -8.95 5.96
C ILE A 124 -0.20 -8.64 6.68
N VAL A 125 0.74 -7.98 6.00
CA VAL A 125 1.98 -7.53 6.64
C VAL A 125 2.13 -6.03 6.47
N SER A 126 2.15 -5.32 7.60
CA SER A 126 2.28 -3.86 7.64
C SER A 126 3.72 -3.44 7.85
N ALA A 127 4.09 -2.28 7.32
CA ALA A 127 5.33 -1.59 7.63
C ALA A 127 5.04 -0.32 8.44
N SER A 128 5.65 -0.19 9.61
CA SER A 128 5.45 0.94 10.53
C SER A 128 6.76 1.58 10.93
N PRO A 129 6.85 2.93 10.93
CA PRO A 129 8.03 3.62 11.44
C PRO A 129 8.17 3.40 12.95
N ASP A 130 9.42 3.19 13.42
CA ASP A 130 9.72 3.09 14.86
C ASP A 130 9.72 4.48 15.51
N LYS A 131 8.55 5.10 15.50
CA LYS A 131 8.27 6.37 16.19
C LYS A 131 7.46 6.12 17.45
N LYS A 132 7.79 6.81 18.55
CA LYS A 132 6.86 6.90 19.68
C LYS A 132 5.54 7.50 19.17
N GLN A 133 4.48 6.71 19.21
CA GLN A 133 3.14 7.18 18.79
C GLN A 133 2.76 8.43 19.60
N LYS A 134 2.19 9.42 18.92
CA LYS A 134 1.61 10.60 19.60
C LYS A 134 0.54 10.15 20.57
N LEU A 135 0.44 10.82 21.75
CA LEU A 135 -0.53 10.47 22.80
C LEU A 135 -1.97 10.36 22.27
N SER A 136 -2.37 11.27 21.37
CA SER A 136 -3.70 11.28 20.75
C SER A 136 -3.98 10.01 19.91
N SER A 137 -3.00 9.54 19.14
CA SER A 137 -3.13 8.29 18.39
C SER A 137 -3.18 7.07 19.30
N ARG A 138 -2.40 7.07 20.40
CA ARG A 138 -2.45 5.99 21.41
C ARG A 138 -3.81 5.93 22.10
N MET A 139 -4.41 7.07 22.44
CA MET A 139 -5.73 7.13 23.08
C MET A 139 -6.83 6.65 22.12
N PHE A 140 -6.79 7.08 20.85
CA PHE A 140 -7.73 6.62 19.82
C PHE A 140 -7.67 5.11 19.64
N TYR A 141 -6.47 4.53 19.45
CA TYR A 141 -6.31 3.09 19.28
C TYR A 141 -6.65 2.30 20.55
N TYR A 142 -6.35 2.83 21.74
CA TYR A 142 -6.72 2.21 23.01
C TYR A 142 -8.25 2.11 23.19
N VAL A 143 -8.97 3.19 22.87
CA VAL A 143 -10.44 3.19 22.91
C VAL A 143 -11.00 2.20 21.89
N PHE A 144 -10.45 2.17 20.67
CA PHE A 144 -10.88 1.27 19.62
C PHE A 144 -10.60 -0.22 19.97
N ASP A 145 -9.41 -0.52 20.50
CA ASP A 145 -9.02 -1.89 20.93
C ASP A 145 -9.90 -2.38 22.10
N LYS A 146 -10.40 -1.46 22.93
CA LYS A 146 -11.26 -1.81 24.09
C LYS A 146 -12.72 -2.12 23.69
N PHE A 147 -13.21 -1.50 22.61
CA PHE A 147 -14.59 -1.68 22.14
C PHE A 147 -14.75 -2.67 20.99
N ALA A 148 -13.64 -3.05 20.36
CA ALA A 148 -13.62 -4.01 19.29
C ALA A 148 -12.65 -5.14 19.67
N ASP A 149 -13.16 -6.35 19.76
CA ASP A 149 -12.39 -7.56 20.11
C ASP A 149 -11.46 -7.97 18.96
N PHE A 150 -10.49 -7.08 18.64
CA PHE A 150 -9.55 -7.28 17.54
C PHE A 150 -8.33 -8.07 18.00
N LYS A 151 -8.04 -9.18 17.31
CA LYS A 151 -6.80 -9.94 17.46
C LYS A 151 -5.55 -9.17 16.99
N TYR A 152 -5.73 -8.05 16.31
CA TYR A 152 -4.67 -7.24 15.71
C TYR A 152 -4.60 -5.86 16.35
N LYS A 153 -3.42 -5.50 16.86
CA LYS A 153 -3.16 -4.18 17.43
C LYS A 153 -3.00 -3.15 16.31
N MET A 154 -3.95 -2.23 16.20
CA MET A 154 -3.87 -1.16 15.20
C MET A 154 -2.69 -0.24 15.46
N THR A 155 -1.84 -0.04 14.46
CA THR A 155 -0.64 0.81 14.52
C THR A 155 -0.69 1.89 13.43
N THR A 156 0.19 2.89 13.56
CA THR A 156 0.39 3.88 12.51
C THR A 156 1.28 3.27 11.44
N GLU A 157 0.68 2.75 10.38
CA GLU A 157 1.36 2.11 9.26
C GLU A 157 1.68 3.12 8.16
N SER A 158 2.78 2.91 7.45
CA SER A 158 3.13 3.69 6.24
C SER A 158 2.60 3.04 4.98
N PHE A 159 2.72 1.72 4.90
CA PHE A 159 2.22 0.91 3.80
C PHE A 159 2.09 -0.55 4.26
N ARG A 160 1.45 -1.40 3.47
CA ARG A 160 1.26 -2.83 3.76
C ARG A 160 1.24 -3.68 2.50
N ILE A 161 1.33 -4.99 2.68
CA ILE A 161 1.09 -5.99 1.65
C ILE A 161 -0.07 -6.89 2.08
N LEU A 162 -0.93 -7.22 1.14
CA LEU A 162 -2.08 -8.11 1.31
C LEU A 162 -1.95 -9.31 0.38
N SER A 163 -2.28 -10.51 0.87
CA SER A 163 -2.47 -11.67 0.00
C SER A 163 -3.78 -11.56 -0.79
N ARG A 164 -3.86 -12.22 -1.93
CA ARG A 164 -5.09 -12.32 -2.73
C ARG A 164 -6.26 -12.86 -1.89
N ARG A 165 -5.98 -13.71 -0.92
CA ARG A 165 -6.99 -14.27 -0.02
C ARG A 165 -7.71 -13.19 0.81
N VAL A 166 -6.97 -12.15 1.28
CA VAL A 166 -7.58 -10.99 1.97
C VAL A 166 -8.53 -10.27 1.06
N ILE A 167 -8.08 -9.95 -0.15
CA ILE A 167 -8.85 -9.17 -1.12
C ILE A 167 -10.15 -9.90 -1.47
N ASN A 168 -10.05 -11.18 -1.81
CA ASN A 168 -11.21 -12.01 -2.14
C ASN A 168 -12.19 -12.11 -0.97
N ARG A 169 -11.68 -12.23 0.28
CA ARG A 169 -12.53 -12.28 1.47
C ARG A 169 -13.29 -10.98 1.69
N ILE A 170 -12.62 -9.83 1.52
CA ILE A 170 -13.24 -8.52 1.68
C ILE A 170 -14.27 -8.27 0.57
N SER A 171 -13.92 -8.56 -0.68
CA SER A 171 -14.84 -8.43 -1.82
C SER A 171 -16.09 -9.31 -1.64
N SER A 172 -15.94 -10.51 -1.06
CA SER A 172 -17.08 -11.39 -0.78
C SER A 172 -18.03 -10.87 0.30
N MET A 173 -17.63 -9.90 1.11
CA MET A 173 -18.50 -9.30 2.12
C MET A 173 -19.57 -8.39 1.51
N ASN A 174 -19.47 -8.01 0.24
CA ASN A 174 -20.40 -7.14 -0.49
C ASN A 174 -20.78 -5.86 0.28
N LYS A 175 -19.85 -5.29 1.03
CA LYS A 175 -20.04 -4.10 1.84
C LYS A 175 -19.05 -3.03 1.42
N THR A 176 -19.52 -1.80 1.33
CA THR A 176 -18.60 -0.65 1.24
C THR A 176 -17.69 -0.64 2.45
N VAL A 177 -16.39 -0.59 2.22
CA VAL A 177 -15.38 -0.57 3.28
C VAL A 177 -15.07 0.88 3.65
N PRO A 178 -15.72 1.45 4.67
CA PRO A 178 -15.52 2.85 5.02
C PRO A 178 -14.16 3.11 5.66
N TYR A 179 -13.56 2.08 6.25
CA TYR A 179 -12.25 2.15 6.89
C TYR A 179 -11.51 0.81 6.79
N ARG A 180 -10.61 0.69 5.83
CA ARG A 180 -9.92 -0.56 5.47
C ARG A 180 -9.19 -1.22 6.64
N LYS A 181 -8.51 -0.45 7.48
CA LYS A 181 -7.77 -0.99 8.65
C LYS A 181 -8.66 -1.78 9.61
N VAL A 182 -9.90 -1.32 9.83
CA VAL A 182 -10.86 -2.02 10.68
C VAL A 182 -11.26 -3.35 10.07
N VAL A 183 -11.50 -3.36 8.76
CA VAL A 183 -11.87 -4.59 8.04
C VAL A 183 -10.71 -5.57 8.06
N TYR A 184 -9.47 -5.12 7.84
CA TYR A 184 -8.29 -5.98 7.93
C TYR A 184 -8.11 -6.57 9.32
N ALA A 185 -8.30 -5.77 10.37
CA ALA A 185 -8.21 -6.25 11.76
C ALA A 185 -9.30 -7.29 12.11
N SER A 186 -10.47 -7.21 11.48
CA SER A 186 -11.63 -8.06 11.76
C SER A 186 -11.83 -9.22 10.78
N CYS A 187 -11.05 -9.31 9.71
CA CYS A 187 -11.25 -10.34 8.67
C CYS A 187 -10.84 -11.77 9.10
N GLY A 188 -10.23 -11.93 10.28
CA GLY A 188 -9.86 -13.23 10.84
C GLY A 188 -8.67 -13.91 10.16
N LEU A 189 -7.89 -13.17 9.39
CA LEU A 189 -6.69 -13.66 8.70
C LEU A 189 -5.41 -13.31 9.48
N GLN A 190 -4.31 -14.01 9.18
CA GLN A 190 -3.03 -13.83 9.87
C GLN A 190 -2.40 -12.49 9.50
N SER A 191 -1.99 -11.73 10.51
CA SER A 191 -1.37 -10.42 10.31
C SER A 191 -0.08 -10.27 11.10
N ASP A 192 0.85 -9.47 10.57
CA ASP A 192 2.10 -9.10 11.23
C ASP A 192 2.50 -7.66 10.92
N ASN A 193 3.43 -7.10 11.69
CA ASN A 193 3.92 -5.74 11.52
C ASN A 193 5.45 -5.69 11.62
N ILE A 194 6.09 -5.17 10.60
CA ILE A 194 7.53 -4.92 10.57
C ILE A 194 7.80 -3.45 10.90
N ARG A 195 8.61 -3.20 11.91
CA ARG A 195 9.08 -1.87 12.27
C ARG A 195 10.35 -1.53 11.51
N TYR A 196 10.50 -0.26 11.17
CA TYR A 196 11.69 0.26 10.50
C TYR A 196 12.09 1.64 11.03
N ASP A 197 13.39 1.92 10.95
CA ASP A 197 13.93 3.24 11.25
C ASP A 197 13.65 4.21 10.11
N ILE A 198 13.27 5.44 10.48
CA ILE A 198 12.98 6.45 9.47
C ILE A 198 14.25 6.92 8.81
N VAL A 199 14.28 6.81 7.50
CA VAL A 199 15.36 7.38 6.68
C VAL A 199 14.96 8.81 6.29
N LYS A 200 15.76 9.80 6.73
CA LYS A 200 15.64 11.14 6.20
C LYS A 200 16.21 11.14 4.78
N ILE A 201 15.34 11.14 3.81
CA ILE A 201 15.75 11.26 2.41
C ILE A 201 15.83 12.76 2.11
N SER A 202 17.07 13.28 2.07
CA SER A 202 17.38 14.64 1.60
C SER A 202 16.98 14.85 0.13
#